data_00bac38e5ff2e1f5cf405edeb952dc67
#
_entry.id   00bac38e5ff2e1f5cf405edeb952dc67
#
_cell.length_a   1.000
_cell.length_b   1.000
_cell.length_c   1.000
_cell.angle_alpha   90.00
_cell.angle_beta   90.00
_cell.angle_gamma   90.00
#
_symmetry.space_group_name_H-M   'P 1'
#
loop_
_entity.id
_entity.type
_entity.pdbx_description
1 polymer ?
#
loop_
_entity_poly.entity_id
_entity_poly.type
_entity_poly.pdbx_seq_one_letter_code
_entity_poly.pdbx_strand_id
1 'polypeptide(L)'
;MTLTTTHPFDDDHLHEECAVFGIYGTNEASINTALGLHALQHRGQEAAGIVSFDSQHFHAHRGLGHVGENFDAGSAQMQALHGHVAIGHNRYSTSGKTNALMEIQPFSSELAFGGFALAHNGNLTNAARLRASLVETGSLFQSSS
;
A
#
# COMPACT_ATOMS: atom_id res chain seq x y z
N MET A 1 6.39 -4.30 42.96
CA MET A 1 5.82 -5.33 42.05
C MET A 1 4.45 -4.85 41.68
N THR A 2 4.34 -4.13 40.54
CA THR A 2 3.10 -3.48 40.11
C THR A 2 2.38 -4.49 39.18
N LEU A 3 1.27 -5.01 39.67
CA LEU A 3 0.37 -5.84 38.87
C LEU A 3 -0.29 -4.92 37.83
N THR A 4 0.12 -5.02 36.57
CA THR A 4 -0.64 -4.50 35.44
C THR A 4 -1.88 -5.39 35.27
N THR A 5 -3.02 -4.91 35.76
CA THR A 5 -4.31 -5.50 35.46
C THR A 5 -4.61 -5.19 33.98
N THR A 6 -4.46 -6.18 33.11
CA THR A 6 -5.05 -6.13 31.77
C THR A 6 -6.57 -6.07 31.95
N HIS A 7 -7.19 -5.00 31.47
CA HIS A 7 -8.64 -4.86 31.45
C HIS A 7 -9.21 -6.01 30.58
N PRO A 8 -10.26 -6.74 31.02
CA PRO A 8 -10.81 -7.88 30.26
C PRO A 8 -11.42 -7.49 28.88
N PHE A 9 -11.40 -6.21 28.54
CA PHE A 9 -11.77 -5.64 27.24
C PHE A 9 -10.60 -4.94 26.54
N ASP A 10 -9.37 -5.02 27.08
CA ASP A 10 -8.16 -4.69 26.32
C ASP A 10 -7.99 -5.78 25.27
N ASP A 11 -8.35 -5.40 24.05
CA ASP A 11 -8.41 -6.28 22.90
C ASP A 11 -6.99 -6.64 22.50
N ASP A 12 -6.58 -7.88 22.78
CA ASP A 12 -5.27 -8.44 22.42
C ASP A 12 -5.24 -8.86 20.94
N HIS A 13 -6.07 -8.19 20.13
CA HIS A 13 -6.09 -8.41 18.68
C HIS A 13 -4.88 -7.74 18.04
N LEU A 14 -4.15 -8.52 17.27
CA LEU A 14 -3.21 -8.01 16.27
C LEU A 14 -3.96 -7.02 15.38
N HIS A 15 -3.78 -5.73 15.61
CA HIS A 15 -4.32 -4.68 14.76
C HIS A 15 -3.53 -4.66 13.46
N GLU A 16 -3.92 -5.52 12.53
CA GLU A 16 -3.51 -5.41 11.14
C GLU A 16 -4.28 -4.26 10.51
N GLU A 17 -3.64 -3.13 10.42
CA GLU A 17 -4.29 -1.85 10.11
C GLU A 17 -4.11 -1.41 8.66
N CYS A 18 -3.58 -2.27 7.78
CA CYS A 18 -3.48 -2.04 6.34
C CYS A 18 -4.35 -3.04 5.57
N ALA A 19 -4.59 -2.76 4.30
CA ALA A 19 -5.25 -3.69 3.39
C ALA A 19 -4.54 -3.75 2.05
N VAL A 20 -4.49 -4.94 1.46
CA VAL A 20 -4.00 -5.19 0.10
C VAL A 20 -5.11 -5.85 -0.70
N PHE A 21 -5.29 -5.40 -1.92
CA PHE A 21 -6.21 -6.00 -2.89
C PHE A 21 -5.53 -6.12 -4.25
N GLY A 22 -5.81 -7.17 -5.00
CA GLY A 22 -5.27 -7.35 -6.35
C GLY A 22 -6.22 -8.14 -7.25
N ILE A 23 -6.20 -7.81 -8.54
CA ILE A 23 -7.01 -8.46 -9.57
C ILE A 23 -6.24 -8.58 -10.87
N TYR A 24 -6.55 -9.63 -11.62
CA TYR A 24 -5.94 -9.93 -12.91
C TYR A 24 -7.00 -10.34 -13.93
N GLY A 25 -6.81 -9.97 -15.20
CA GLY A 25 -7.57 -10.49 -16.31
C GLY A 25 -8.91 -9.78 -16.58
N THR A 26 -9.06 -8.52 -16.15
CA THR A 26 -10.24 -7.69 -16.46
C THR A 26 -9.83 -6.31 -16.96
N ASN A 27 -10.54 -5.77 -17.94
CA ASN A 27 -10.31 -4.41 -18.45
C ASN A 27 -10.63 -3.31 -17.42
N GLU A 28 -11.37 -3.65 -16.37
CA GLU A 28 -11.75 -2.75 -15.27
C GLU A 28 -10.92 -3.02 -14.00
N ALA A 29 -9.66 -3.46 -14.17
CA ALA A 29 -8.83 -3.90 -13.05
C ALA A 29 -8.69 -2.83 -11.96
N SER A 30 -8.44 -1.58 -12.34
CA SER A 30 -8.28 -0.48 -11.38
C SER A 30 -9.58 -0.11 -10.68
N ILE A 31 -10.71 -0.12 -11.40
CA ILE A 31 -12.03 0.14 -10.82
C ILE A 31 -12.38 -0.93 -9.79
N ASN A 32 -12.19 -2.20 -10.15
CA ASN A 32 -12.45 -3.31 -9.23
C ASN A 32 -11.49 -3.29 -8.03
N THR A 33 -10.23 -2.86 -8.24
CA THR A 33 -9.27 -2.67 -7.14
C THR A 33 -9.72 -1.55 -6.20
N ALA A 34 -10.17 -0.41 -6.74
CA ALA A 34 -10.70 0.69 -5.94
C ALA A 34 -11.93 0.26 -5.12
N LEU A 35 -12.85 -0.50 -5.72
CA LEU A 35 -14.01 -1.07 -5.01
C LEU A 35 -13.59 -2.05 -3.90
N GLY A 36 -12.60 -2.92 -4.17
CA GLY A 36 -12.05 -3.83 -3.18
C GLY A 36 -11.39 -3.08 -2.00
N LEU A 37 -10.59 -2.05 -2.30
CA LEU A 37 -9.99 -1.20 -1.28
C LEU A 37 -11.03 -0.41 -0.49
N HIS A 38 -12.09 0.07 -1.15
CA HIS A 38 -13.19 0.76 -0.48
C HIS A 38 -13.92 -0.16 0.51
N ALA A 39 -14.18 -1.41 0.13
CA ALA A 39 -14.74 -2.41 1.04
C ALA A 39 -13.82 -2.69 2.25
N LEU A 40 -12.50 -2.53 2.07
CA LEU A 40 -11.48 -2.70 3.11
C LEU A 40 -11.09 -1.36 3.79
N GLN A 41 -11.83 -0.26 3.56
CA GLN A 41 -11.49 1.08 4.04
C GLN A 41 -11.40 1.16 5.57
N HIS A 42 -12.16 0.33 6.28
CA HIS A 42 -12.12 0.24 7.75
C HIS A 42 -10.74 -0.20 8.28
N ARG A 43 -9.89 -0.79 7.45
CA ARG A 43 -8.54 -1.25 7.80
C ARG A 43 -7.46 -0.19 7.56
N GLY A 44 -7.73 0.87 6.78
CA GLY A 44 -6.75 1.92 6.51
C GLY A 44 -7.43 3.15 5.92
N GLN A 45 -7.30 4.29 6.60
CA GLN A 45 -8.03 5.53 6.28
C GLN A 45 -7.11 6.71 6.00
N GLU A 46 -5.80 6.53 6.10
CA GLU A 46 -4.83 7.63 6.02
C GLU A 46 -4.37 7.89 4.58
N ALA A 47 -4.22 6.84 3.80
CA ALA A 47 -3.76 6.92 2.42
C ALA A 47 -4.17 5.67 1.63
N ALA A 48 -4.27 5.83 0.32
CA ALA A 48 -4.52 4.73 -0.60
C ALA A 48 -3.68 4.86 -1.86
N GLY A 49 -3.36 3.71 -2.47
CA GLY A 49 -2.64 3.67 -3.72
C GLY A 49 -3.09 2.50 -4.59
N ILE A 50 -3.02 2.70 -5.90
CA ILE A 50 -3.24 1.68 -6.93
C ILE A 50 -2.13 1.76 -7.95
N VAL A 51 -1.64 0.59 -8.35
CA VAL A 51 -0.78 0.41 -9.53
C VAL A 51 -1.47 -0.56 -10.46
N SER A 52 -1.65 -0.16 -11.71
CA SER A 52 -2.18 -1.00 -12.79
C SER A 52 -1.11 -1.29 -13.85
N PHE A 53 -1.36 -2.30 -14.68
CA PHE A 53 -0.47 -2.71 -15.75
C PHE A 53 -1.27 -3.05 -17.02
N ASP A 54 -0.87 -2.46 -18.16
CA ASP A 54 -1.55 -2.58 -19.46
C ASP A 54 -0.86 -3.56 -20.43
N SER A 55 0.09 -4.36 -19.97
CA SER A 55 1.03 -5.23 -20.69
C SER A 55 2.29 -4.54 -21.20
N GLN A 56 2.40 -3.23 -21.11
CA GLN A 56 3.57 -2.47 -21.55
C GLN A 56 4.10 -1.56 -20.43
N HIS A 57 3.19 -0.87 -19.73
CA HIS A 57 3.55 0.15 -18.74
C HIS A 57 2.79 -0.05 -17.44
N PHE A 58 3.43 0.35 -16.35
CA PHE A 58 2.78 0.54 -15.07
C PHE A 58 2.22 1.95 -14.98
N HIS A 59 0.97 2.04 -14.52
CA HIS A 59 0.30 3.29 -14.20
C HIS A 59 0.05 3.31 -12.70
N ALA A 60 0.40 4.39 -12.02
CA ALA A 60 0.33 4.48 -10.57
C ALA A 60 -0.33 5.78 -10.12
N HIS A 61 -1.23 5.67 -9.15
CA HIS A 61 -1.70 6.82 -8.38
C HIS A 61 -1.68 6.48 -6.89
N ARG A 62 -1.20 7.43 -6.08
CA ARG A 62 -1.10 7.34 -4.63
C ARG A 62 -1.52 8.68 -4.03
N GLY A 63 -2.34 8.66 -2.99
CA GLY A 63 -2.80 9.87 -2.35
C GLY A 63 -3.11 9.68 -0.87
N LEU A 64 -3.04 10.76 -0.12
CA LEU A 64 -3.53 10.83 1.24
C LEU A 64 -5.06 10.86 1.23
N GLY A 65 -5.69 10.41 2.32
CA GLY A 65 -7.13 10.37 2.47
C GLY A 65 -7.75 9.03 2.05
N HIS A 66 -9.06 9.03 1.96
CA HIS A 66 -9.86 7.84 1.69
C HIS A 66 -9.79 7.39 0.24
N VAL A 67 -10.12 6.12 0.00
CA VAL A 67 -10.17 5.53 -1.36
C VAL A 67 -11.09 6.34 -2.27
N GLY A 68 -12.29 6.71 -1.80
CA GLY A 68 -13.24 7.49 -2.60
C GLY A 68 -12.77 8.90 -2.98
N GLU A 69 -11.89 9.51 -2.19
CA GLU A 69 -11.29 10.82 -2.50
C GLU A 69 -10.21 10.72 -3.58
N ASN A 70 -9.46 9.61 -3.60
CA ASN A 70 -8.35 9.37 -4.52
C ASN A 70 -8.77 8.69 -5.82
N PHE A 71 -9.84 7.89 -5.78
CA PHE A 71 -10.23 6.99 -6.86
C PHE A 71 -11.71 7.12 -7.23
N ASP A 72 -12.20 8.36 -7.37
CA ASP A 72 -13.52 8.62 -7.92
C ASP A 72 -13.60 8.15 -9.39
N ALA A 73 -14.67 7.44 -9.76
CA ALA A 73 -14.80 6.75 -11.05
C ALA A 73 -14.68 7.68 -12.28
N GLY A 74 -15.04 8.96 -12.12
CA GLY A 74 -14.93 9.98 -13.18
C GLY A 74 -13.63 10.77 -13.17
N SER A 75 -12.74 10.53 -12.21
CA SER A 75 -11.53 11.33 -12.04
C SER A 75 -10.47 11.04 -13.10
N ALA A 76 -9.64 12.04 -13.42
CA ALA A 76 -8.50 11.88 -14.31
C ALA A 76 -7.49 10.84 -13.77
N GLN A 77 -7.37 10.75 -12.44
CA GLN A 77 -6.53 9.76 -11.77
C GLN A 77 -6.98 8.33 -12.08
N MET A 78 -8.29 8.07 -11.96
CA MET A 78 -8.84 6.75 -12.27
C MET A 78 -8.72 6.42 -13.77
N GLN A 79 -8.97 7.41 -14.64
CA GLN A 79 -8.84 7.22 -16.08
C GLN A 79 -7.40 6.92 -16.52
N ALA A 80 -6.40 7.45 -15.82
CA ALA A 80 -5.00 7.18 -16.07
C ALA A 80 -4.55 5.76 -15.65
N LEU A 81 -5.30 5.09 -14.76
CA LEU A 81 -5.00 3.74 -14.27
C LEU A 81 -5.59 2.65 -15.17
N HIS A 82 -5.34 2.72 -16.48
CA HIS A 82 -5.80 1.68 -17.40
C HIS A 82 -4.95 0.41 -17.31
N GLY A 83 -5.51 -0.69 -17.82
CA GLY A 83 -4.85 -2.00 -17.82
C GLY A 83 -5.77 -3.13 -17.34
N HIS A 84 -5.25 -4.34 -17.40
CA HIS A 84 -6.01 -5.57 -17.08
C HIS A 84 -5.48 -6.28 -15.83
N VAL A 85 -4.49 -5.71 -15.17
CA VAL A 85 -3.96 -6.12 -13.87
C VAL A 85 -3.89 -4.90 -12.98
N ALA A 86 -4.27 -5.01 -11.73
CA ALA A 86 -4.05 -3.96 -10.75
C ALA A 86 -3.84 -4.53 -9.36
N ILE A 87 -3.00 -3.86 -8.57
CA ILE A 87 -2.85 -4.06 -7.14
C ILE A 87 -3.07 -2.75 -6.42
N GLY A 88 -3.61 -2.82 -5.21
CA GLY A 88 -3.87 -1.65 -4.40
C GLY A 88 -3.58 -1.88 -2.93
N HIS A 89 -3.44 -0.79 -2.20
CA HIS A 89 -3.11 -0.77 -0.79
C HIS A 89 -3.82 0.38 -0.08
N ASN A 90 -4.45 0.08 1.07
CA ASN A 90 -4.89 1.07 2.05
C ASN A 90 -3.88 1.11 3.18
N ARG A 91 -3.43 2.33 3.51
CA ARG A 91 -2.49 2.54 4.60
C ARG A 91 -3.23 2.98 5.86
N TYR A 92 -2.87 2.35 6.96
CA TYR A 92 -3.04 2.88 8.31
C TYR A 92 -1.65 3.20 8.88
N SER A 93 -1.50 4.35 9.52
CA SER A 93 -0.24 4.71 10.19
C SER A 93 -0.54 5.30 11.57
N THR A 94 0.15 4.80 12.56
CA THR A 94 0.10 5.33 13.93
C THR A 94 1.11 6.45 14.17
N SER A 95 1.95 6.77 13.18
CA SER A 95 3.01 7.78 13.32
C SER A 95 2.90 8.86 12.23
N GLY A 96 2.54 10.08 12.61
CA GLY A 96 2.55 11.27 11.76
C GLY A 96 3.97 11.63 11.33
N LYS A 97 4.49 11.00 10.27
CA LYS A 97 5.83 11.28 9.73
C LYS A 97 5.75 12.22 8.54
N THR A 98 6.75 13.06 8.43
CA THR A 98 6.90 14.16 7.46
C THR A 98 6.96 13.74 5.97
N ASN A 99 7.05 12.45 5.64
CA ASN A 99 7.16 11.94 4.27
C ASN A 99 6.06 10.92 3.93
N ALA A 100 4.83 11.18 4.36
CA ALA A 100 3.71 10.26 4.20
C ALA A 100 3.50 9.77 2.75
N LEU A 101 3.68 10.62 1.75
CA LEU A 101 3.50 10.26 0.33
C LEU A 101 4.48 9.19 -0.16
N MET A 102 5.74 9.22 0.30
CA MET A 102 6.77 8.25 -0.11
C MET A 102 6.57 6.87 0.53
N GLU A 103 5.72 6.80 1.53
CA GLU A 103 5.40 5.55 2.25
C GLU A 103 4.14 4.87 1.70
N ILE A 104 3.42 5.50 0.75
CA ILE A 104 2.17 4.96 0.20
C ILE A 104 2.51 3.87 -0.81
N GLN A 105 2.00 2.68 -0.56
CA GLN A 105 2.09 1.55 -1.48
C GLN A 105 0.89 1.53 -2.47
N PRO A 106 0.99 0.76 -3.59
CA PRO A 106 2.09 -0.11 -4.02
C PRO A 106 3.33 0.66 -4.46
N PHE A 107 4.51 0.09 -4.24
CA PHE A 107 5.77 0.56 -4.85
C PHE A 107 5.92 -0.05 -6.23
N SER A 108 6.49 0.69 -7.18
CA SER A 108 6.80 0.20 -8.52
C SER A 108 8.19 0.65 -8.94
N SER A 109 8.89 -0.19 -9.69
CA SER A 109 10.24 0.08 -10.18
C SER A 109 10.52 -0.71 -11.46
N GLU A 110 11.43 -0.20 -12.26
CA GLU A 110 12.01 -0.92 -13.41
C GLU A 110 13.29 -1.64 -12.94
N LEU A 111 13.39 -2.90 -13.31
CA LEU A 111 14.53 -3.78 -13.02
C LEU A 111 15.08 -4.35 -14.33
N ALA A 112 16.25 -4.98 -14.30
CA ALA A 112 16.88 -5.54 -15.49
C ALA A 112 16.05 -6.61 -16.22
N PHE A 113 15.13 -7.26 -15.51
CA PHE A 113 14.21 -8.27 -16.05
C PHE A 113 12.81 -7.71 -16.39
N GLY A 114 12.59 -6.39 -16.24
CA GLY A 114 11.32 -5.70 -16.52
C GLY A 114 10.77 -4.97 -15.31
N GLY A 115 9.57 -4.43 -15.48
CA GLY A 115 8.88 -3.70 -14.44
C GLY A 115 8.35 -4.60 -13.33
N PHE A 116 8.21 -4.01 -12.15
CA PHE A 116 7.82 -4.69 -10.92
C PHE A 116 6.96 -3.76 -10.06
N ALA A 117 5.89 -4.30 -9.47
CA ALA A 117 5.07 -3.58 -8.50
C ALA A 117 4.77 -4.48 -7.29
N LEU A 118 4.81 -3.88 -6.10
CA LEU A 118 4.64 -4.59 -4.82
C LEU A 118 3.74 -3.81 -3.86
N ALA A 119 2.81 -4.52 -3.24
CA ALA A 119 2.09 -4.07 -2.06
C ALA A 119 2.23 -5.12 -0.95
N HIS A 120 2.36 -4.66 0.29
CA HIS A 120 2.63 -5.51 1.43
C HIS A 120 1.85 -5.04 2.65
N ASN A 121 1.20 -5.98 3.33
CA ASN A 121 0.59 -5.77 4.64
C ASN A 121 1.36 -6.59 5.68
N GLY A 122 1.88 -5.93 6.71
CA GLY A 122 2.66 -6.53 7.79
C GLY A 122 4.03 -5.91 7.99
N ASN A 123 4.82 -6.49 8.88
CA ASN A 123 6.16 -6.04 9.27
C ASN A 123 7.15 -7.19 9.30
N LEU A 124 8.36 -6.96 8.81
CA LEU A 124 9.47 -7.90 8.95
C LEU A 124 10.11 -7.75 10.34
N THR A 125 10.22 -8.83 11.09
CA THR A 125 10.82 -8.83 12.44
C THR A 125 12.31 -8.44 12.44
N ASN A 126 12.98 -8.60 11.31
CA ASN A 126 14.40 -8.29 11.12
C ASN A 126 14.65 -7.11 10.16
N ALA A 127 13.64 -6.27 9.89
CA ALA A 127 13.70 -5.19 8.89
C ALA A 127 14.92 -4.27 9.07
N ALA A 128 15.19 -3.80 10.29
CA ALA A 128 16.31 -2.90 10.56
C ALA A 128 17.67 -3.52 10.19
N ARG A 129 17.89 -4.80 10.57
CA ARG A 129 19.14 -5.52 10.26
C ARG A 129 19.29 -5.76 8.75
N LEU A 130 18.19 -6.16 8.10
CA LEU A 130 18.18 -6.40 6.65
C LEU A 130 18.46 -5.11 5.89
N ARG A 131 17.82 -4.00 6.29
CA ARG A 131 18.04 -2.68 5.70
C ARG A 131 19.51 -2.24 5.84
N ALA A 132 20.11 -2.36 7.03
CA ALA A 132 21.50 -2.00 7.25
C ALA A 132 22.43 -2.79 6.31
N SER A 133 22.27 -4.10 6.21
CA SER A 133 23.05 -4.96 5.31
C SER A 133 22.89 -4.58 3.82
N LEU A 134 21.67 -4.24 3.39
CA LEU A 134 21.41 -3.81 2.02
C LEU A 134 22.05 -2.44 1.71
N VAL A 135 22.04 -1.50 2.65
CA VAL A 135 22.71 -0.20 2.51
C VAL A 135 24.22 -0.39 2.39
N GLU A 136 24.82 -1.26 3.21
CA GLU A 136 26.26 -1.59 3.13
C GLU A 136 26.65 -2.17 1.76
N THR A 137 25.76 -2.87 1.09
CA THR A 137 25.95 -3.41 -0.27
C THR A 137 25.58 -2.43 -1.39
N GLY A 138 25.25 -1.19 -1.07
CA GLY A 138 24.97 -0.11 -2.02
C GLY A 138 23.50 0.02 -2.45
N SER A 139 22.55 -0.64 -1.77
CA SER A 139 21.12 -0.49 -2.07
C SER A 139 20.62 0.89 -1.65
N LEU A 140 19.77 1.50 -2.48
CA LEU A 140 19.12 2.77 -2.23
C LEU A 140 17.70 2.57 -1.70
N PHE A 141 17.34 3.34 -0.69
CA PHE A 141 16.00 3.34 -0.12
C PHE A 141 15.36 4.72 -0.24
N GLN A 142 14.15 4.79 -0.78
CA GLN A 142 13.38 6.03 -0.92
C GLN A 142 12.30 6.20 0.15
N SER A 143 12.02 5.12 0.90
CA SER A 143 11.04 5.12 1.99
C SER A 143 11.63 4.54 3.27
N SER A 144 10.95 4.69 4.38
CA SER A 144 11.34 4.08 5.67
C SER A 144 10.74 2.69 5.89
N SER A 145 9.74 2.33 5.08
CA SER A 145 9.11 1.00 5.12
C SER A 145 9.80 0.02 4.18
#